data_7bb8d754fb7342d8b2f75ae8874891fc
#
_entry.id   7bb8d754fb7342d8b2f75ae8874891fc
#
_cell.length_a   1.000
_cell.length_b   1.000
_cell.length_c   1.000
_cell.angle_alpha   90.00
_cell.angle_beta   90.00
_cell.angle_gamma   90.00
#
_symmetry.space_group_name_H-M   'P 1'
#
loop_
_entity.id
_entity.type
_entity.pdbx_description
1 polymer ?
#
loop_
_entity_poly.entity_id
_entity_poly.type
_entity_poly.pdbx_seq_one_letter_code
_entity_poly.pdbx_strand_id
1 'polypeptide(L)'
;IRNRSGKCRRLCEMLEEVQASGSKALVFTQFRRMGHLLVSMLRRTLDREILFLHGGTPTAKRQEMVDRFQEAGNDIPVFVLSLKAGGVGLNLTAANHVFHFDRWWNPAVENQATDRAFRIGQTRAVQVHKFVCSGTLEERIDRMIESKVELARNIVGSGENWLTELDTDELRNLLTFRGGDFGDEE
;
A
#
# COMPACT_ATOMS: atom_id res chain seq x y z
N ILE A 1 4.69 16.36 8.50
CA ILE A 1 5.12 15.16 7.75
C ILE A 1 4.92 15.38 6.25
N ARG A 2 3.77 15.93 5.79
CA ARG A 2 3.50 16.21 4.35
C ARG A 2 4.69 16.88 3.65
N ASN A 3 5.26 17.92 4.22
CA ASN A 3 6.36 18.69 3.62
C ASN A 3 7.77 18.11 3.84
N ARG A 4 7.89 17.03 4.62
CA ARG A 4 9.19 16.40 4.96
C ARG A 4 9.42 15.06 4.25
N SER A 5 8.45 14.56 3.49
CA SER A 5 8.52 13.30 2.77
C SER A 5 7.82 13.44 1.43
N GLY A 6 8.57 13.24 0.34
CA GLY A 6 8.03 13.25 -1.02
C GLY A 6 6.90 12.22 -1.18
N LYS A 7 7.06 11.02 -0.60
CA LYS A 7 6.04 9.96 -0.59
C LYS A 7 4.73 10.41 0.06
N CYS A 8 4.80 11.06 1.23
CA CYS A 8 3.61 11.59 1.91
C CYS A 8 2.95 12.72 1.12
N ARG A 9 3.74 13.61 0.53
CA ARG A 9 3.22 14.69 -0.32
C ARG A 9 2.46 14.12 -1.51
N ARG A 10 3.08 13.20 -2.24
CA ARG A 10 2.46 12.58 -3.41
C ARG A 10 1.19 11.82 -3.07
N LEU A 11 1.18 11.09 -1.95
CA LEU A 11 -0.03 10.42 -1.47
C LEU A 11 -1.17 11.42 -1.20
N CYS A 12 -0.88 12.55 -0.54
CA CYS A 12 -1.89 13.58 -0.30
C CYS A 12 -2.46 14.14 -1.60
N GLU A 13 -1.62 14.51 -2.56
CA GLU A 13 -2.03 15.05 -3.86
C GLU A 13 -2.97 14.08 -4.58
N MET A 14 -2.60 12.81 -4.66
CA MET A 14 -3.42 11.80 -5.32
C MET A 14 -4.74 11.52 -4.58
N LEU A 15 -4.74 11.55 -3.26
CA LEU A 15 -5.97 11.34 -2.48
C LEU A 15 -6.90 12.55 -2.51
N GLU A 16 -6.38 13.77 -2.65
CA GLU A 16 -7.16 14.97 -2.94
C GLU A 16 -7.90 14.82 -4.29
N GLU A 17 -7.24 14.30 -5.33
CA GLU A 17 -7.85 14.01 -6.64
C GLU A 17 -8.92 12.90 -6.55
N VAL A 18 -8.62 11.82 -5.80
CA VAL A 18 -9.58 10.72 -5.57
C VAL A 18 -10.83 11.23 -4.87
N GLN A 19 -10.68 12.06 -3.85
CA GLN A 19 -11.81 12.66 -3.14
C GLN A 19 -12.62 13.59 -4.05
N ALA A 20 -11.94 14.44 -4.82
CA ALA A 20 -12.60 15.37 -5.75
C ALA A 20 -13.42 14.64 -6.83
N SER A 21 -13.00 13.43 -7.23
CA SER A 21 -13.74 12.57 -8.16
C SER A 21 -14.89 11.78 -7.53
N GLY A 22 -15.14 11.94 -6.22
CA GLY A 22 -16.13 11.13 -5.48
C GLY A 22 -15.77 9.65 -5.37
N SER A 23 -14.49 9.34 -5.55
CA SER A 23 -13.95 7.97 -5.40
C SER A 23 -13.48 7.72 -3.99
N LYS A 24 -13.29 6.42 -3.63
CA LYS A 24 -12.74 6.00 -2.34
C LYS A 24 -11.46 5.21 -2.53
N ALA A 25 -10.59 5.29 -1.52
CA ALA A 25 -9.29 4.66 -1.56
C ALA A 25 -8.99 3.75 -0.36
N LEU A 26 -8.24 2.67 -0.62
CA LEU A 26 -7.54 1.89 0.40
C LEU A 26 -6.07 2.29 0.41
N VAL A 27 -5.51 2.49 1.59
CA VAL A 27 -4.08 2.78 1.75
C VAL A 27 -3.46 1.71 2.64
N PHE A 28 -2.59 0.89 2.08
CA PHE A 28 -1.90 -0.18 2.80
C PHE A 28 -0.53 0.27 3.28
N THR A 29 -0.19 -0.04 4.53
CA THR A 29 1.15 0.14 5.10
C THR A 29 1.54 -1.07 5.95
N GLN A 30 2.83 -1.39 6.00
CA GLN A 30 3.36 -2.45 6.85
C GLN A 30 3.37 -2.07 8.33
N PHE A 31 3.64 -0.79 8.61
CA PHE A 31 3.97 -0.31 9.92
C PHE A 31 2.78 0.38 10.60
N ARG A 32 2.33 -0.18 11.73
CA ARG A 32 1.25 0.41 12.53
C ARG A 32 1.53 1.89 12.89
N ARG A 33 2.79 2.22 13.23
CA ARG A 33 3.17 3.60 13.53
C ARG A 33 2.98 4.52 12.33
N MET A 34 3.38 4.06 11.14
CA MET A 34 3.16 4.81 9.90
C MET A 34 1.65 4.99 9.64
N GLY A 35 0.84 3.94 9.85
CA GLY A 35 -0.61 4.05 9.73
C GLY A 35 -1.21 5.17 10.59
N HIS A 36 -0.82 5.30 11.86
CA HIS A 36 -1.24 6.42 12.71
C HIS A 36 -0.80 7.79 12.17
N LEU A 37 0.42 7.89 11.68
CA LEU A 37 0.93 9.12 11.07
C LEU A 37 0.17 9.50 9.80
N LEU A 38 -0.10 8.53 8.93
CA LEU A 38 -0.89 8.72 7.71
C LEU A 38 -2.31 9.19 8.05
N VAL A 39 -2.99 8.53 8.98
CA VAL A 39 -4.33 8.94 9.42
C VAL A 39 -4.34 10.37 9.94
N SER A 40 -3.40 10.73 10.81
CA SER A 40 -3.30 12.09 11.35
C SER A 40 -3.04 13.13 10.26
N MET A 41 -2.22 12.81 9.29
CA MET A 41 -1.90 13.67 8.15
C MET A 41 -3.11 13.81 7.21
N LEU A 42 -3.72 12.68 6.81
CA LEU A 42 -4.82 12.66 5.86
C LEU A 42 -6.09 13.32 6.40
N ARG A 43 -6.41 13.15 7.68
CA ARG A 43 -7.53 13.87 8.32
C ARG A 43 -7.39 15.37 8.18
N ARG A 44 -6.18 15.92 8.35
CA ARG A 44 -5.92 17.37 8.22
C ARG A 44 -5.92 17.83 6.76
N THR A 45 -5.48 16.97 5.84
CA THR A 45 -5.37 17.32 4.43
C THR A 45 -6.72 17.27 3.73
N LEU A 46 -7.49 16.21 3.98
CA LEU A 46 -8.76 15.97 3.31
C LEU A 46 -9.97 16.58 4.05
N ASP A 47 -9.77 17.03 5.30
CA ASP A 47 -10.83 17.49 6.22
C ASP A 47 -11.98 16.49 6.31
N ARG A 48 -11.65 15.21 6.46
CA ARG A 48 -12.58 14.09 6.49
C ARG A 48 -12.17 13.06 7.52
N GLU A 49 -13.12 12.22 7.94
CA GLU A 49 -12.82 11.05 8.75
C GLU A 49 -12.02 10.04 7.92
N ILE A 50 -10.97 9.51 8.52
CA ILE A 50 -10.14 8.45 7.94
C ILE A 50 -10.20 7.25 8.86
N LEU A 51 -10.58 6.09 8.35
CA LEU A 51 -10.58 4.85 9.11
C LEU A 51 -9.18 4.23 9.14
N PHE A 52 -8.88 3.51 10.23
CA PHE A 52 -7.63 2.77 10.35
C PHE A 52 -7.83 1.42 11.00
N LEU A 53 -7.60 0.36 10.23
CA LEU A 53 -7.65 -1.02 10.69
C LEU A 53 -6.24 -1.60 10.82
N HIS A 54 -5.92 -2.12 12.01
CA HIS A 54 -4.61 -2.72 12.30
C HIS A 54 -4.77 -3.96 13.19
N GLY A 55 -3.69 -4.71 13.42
CA GLY A 55 -3.72 -5.97 14.17
C GLY A 55 -4.31 -5.88 15.58
N GLY A 56 -4.19 -4.72 16.24
CA GLY A 56 -4.79 -4.47 17.54
C GLY A 56 -6.25 -3.99 17.51
N THR A 57 -6.89 -3.90 16.35
CA THR A 57 -8.31 -3.52 16.25
C THR A 57 -9.18 -4.72 16.69
N PRO A 58 -10.07 -4.55 17.70
CA PRO A 58 -10.98 -5.60 18.14
C PRO A 58 -11.88 -6.10 17.01
N THR A 59 -12.20 -7.40 17.00
CA THR A 59 -12.95 -8.03 15.90
C THR A 59 -14.30 -7.37 15.64
N ALA A 60 -15.07 -7.04 16.70
CA ALA A 60 -16.35 -6.35 16.56
C ALA A 60 -16.19 -4.99 15.84
N LYS A 61 -15.14 -4.21 16.20
CA LYS A 61 -14.87 -2.93 15.54
C LYS A 61 -14.42 -3.05 14.09
N ARG A 62 -13.82 -4.19 13.71
CA ARG A 62 -13.38 -4.41 12.32
C ARG A 62 -14.58 -4.42 11.38
N GLN A 63 -15.63 -5.19 11.74
CA GLN A 63 -16.83 -5.29 10.92
C GLN A 63 -17.56 -3.95 10.86
N GLU A 64 -17.73 -3.27 11.99
CA GLU A 64 -18.32 -1.93 12.05
C GLU A 64 -17.61 -0.94 11.11
N MET A 65 -16.26 -0.93 11.11
CA MET A 65 -15.49 -0.04 10.24
C MET A 65 -15.67 -0.39 8.76
N VAL A 66 -15.75 -1.69 8.42
CA VAL A 66 -16.01 -2.15 7.06
C VAL A 66 -17.38 -1.71 6.60
N ASP A 67 -18.41 -1.96 7.42
CA ASP A 67 -19.80 -1.62 7.10
C ASP A 67 -19.96 -0.11 6.89
N ARG A 68 -19.39 0.69 7.78
CA ARG A 68 -19.37 2.16 7.65
C ARG A 68 -18.67 2.62 6.37
N PHE A 69 -17.55 2.00 6.00
CA PHE A 69 -16.83 2.36 4.77
C PHE A 69 -17.61 1.99 3.51
N GLN A 70 -18.33 0.86 3.55
CA GLN A 70 -19.14 0.35 2.44
C GLN A 70 -20.48 1.08 2.29
N GLU A 71 -20.96 1.74 3.33
CA GLU A 71 -22.22 2.46 3.29
C GLU A 71 -22.24 3.51 2.19
N ALA A 72 -23.32 3.50 1.38
CA ALA A 72 -23.47 4.45 0.30
C ALA A 72 -23.71 5.88 0.83
N GLY A 73 -23.03 6.85 0.24
CA GLY A 73 -23.21 8.26 0.62
C GLY A 73 -22.49 8.69 1.90
N ASN A 74 -21.74 7.79 2.57
CA ASN A 74 -20.91 8.22 3.70
C ASN A 74 -19.75 9.12 3.24
N ASP A 75 -19.25 9.92 4.17
CA ASP A 75 -18.22 10.94 3.94
C ASP A 75 -16.79 10.45 4.26
N ILE A 76 -16.55 9.15 4.20
CA ILE A 76 -15.25 8.53 4.50
C ILE A 76 -14.54 8.19 3.17
N PRO A 77 -13.55 9.00 2.72
CA PRO A 77 -12.92 8.81 1.43
C PRO A 77 -11.82 7.75 1.46
N VAL A 78 -11.20 7.52 2.62
CA VAL A 78 -10.00 6.70 2.73
C VAL A 78 -10.08 5.74 3.91
N PHE A 79 -9.71 4.48 3.66
CA PHE A 79 -9.49 3.48 4.68
C PHE A 79 -8.02 3.05 4.70
N VAL A 80 -7.31 3.37 5.76
CA VAL A 80 -5.93 2.92 5.99
C VAL A 80 -5.94 1.53 6.61
N LEU A 81 -5.12 0.63 6.11
CA LEU A 81 -5.03 -0.75 6.58
C LEU A 81 -3.58 -1.15 6.81
N SER A 82 -3.29 -1.83 7.92
CA SER A 82 -2.01 -2.52 8.01
C SER A 82 -2.09 -3.85 7.24
N LEU A 83 -1.05 -4.19 6.47
CA LEU A 83 -1.01 -5.41 5.65
C LEU A 83 -1.34 -6.68 6.47
N LYS A 84 -0.79 -6.77 7.69
CA LYS A 84 -1.03 -7.91 8.60
C LYS A 84 -2.47 -7.97 9.15
N ALA A 85 -3.15 -6.85 9.28
CA ALA A 85 -4.50 -6.80 9.84
C ALA A 85 -5.58 -7.11 8.81
N GLY A 86 -5.25 -6.92 7.56
CA GLY A 86 -6.10 -7.27 6.44
C GLY A 86 -6.30 -8.79 6.23
N GLY A 87 -5.85 -9.66 7.15
CA GLY A 87 -5.65 -11.10 6.94
C GLY A 87 -6.85 -11.92 6.53
N VAL A 88 -8.11 -11.59 6.82
CA VAL A 88 -9.23 -12.48 6.48
C VAL A 88 -10.39 -11.72 5.85
N GLY A 89 -10.65 -12.04 4.57
CA GLY A 89 -11.98 -11.97 3.97
C GLY A 89 -12.68 -10.60 3.87
N LEU A 90 -12.02 -9.48 4.19
CA LEU A 90 -12.65 -8.17 4.10
C LEU A 90 -13.09 -7.87 2.67
N ASN A 91 -14.34 -7.46 2.52
CA ASN A 91 -14.87 -6.95 1.26
C ASN A 91 -14.90 -5.42 1.30
N LEU A 92 -14.12 -4.76 0.44
CA LEU A 92 -13.94 -3.31 0.44
C LEU A 92 -14.17 -2.72 -0.95
N THR A 93 -15.21 -3.20 -1.62
CA THR A 93 -15.57 -2.84 -3.01
C THR A 93 -16.08 -1.40 -3.17
N ALA A 94 -16.35 -0.67 -2.09
CA ALA A 94 -16.62 0.76 -2.18
C ALA A 94 -15.39 1.55 -2.69
N ALA A 95 -14.18 1.03 -2.48
CA ALA A 95 -12.96 1.64 -3.00
C ALA A 95 -12.64 1.14 -4.41
N ASN A 96 -12.22 2.06 -5.25
CA ASN A 96 -11.70 1.79 -6.59
C ASN A 96 -10.25 2.28 -6.77
N HIS A 97 -9.61 2.79 -5.72
CA HIS A 97 -8.19 3.08 -5.68
C HIS A 97 -7.53 2.32 -4.55
N VAL A 98 -6.37 1.73 -4.84
CA VAL A 98 -5.55 0.99 -3.87
C VAL A 98 -4.14 1.56 -3.90
N PHE A 99 -3.66 2.00 -2.75
CA PHE A 99 -2.32 2.55 -2.56
C PHE A 99 -1.49 1.64 -1.66
N HIS A 100 -0.39 1.11 -2.18
CA HIS A 100 0.64 0.46 -1.39
C HIS A 100 1.69 1.50 -1.01
N PHE A 101 1.62 2.01 0.23
CA PHE A 101 2.53 3.05 0.70
C PHE A 101 3.94 2.55 0.94
N ASP A 102 4.07 1.30 1.40
CA ASP A 102 5.34 0.59 1.55
C ASP A 102 5.34 -0.62 0.63
N ARG A 103 6.50 -0.94 0.02
CA ARG A 103 6.68 -2.19 -0.73
C ARG A 103 6.80 -3.37 0.22
N TRP A 104 6.17 -4.48 -0.12
CA TRP A 104 6.31 -5.73 0.61
C TRP A 104 7.19 -6.70 -0.18
N TRP A 105 8.05 -7.42 0.54
CA TRP A 105 9.00 -8.38 -0.05
C TRP A 105 8.30 -9.51 -0.81
N ASN A 106 7.10 -9.90 -0.35
CA ASN A 106 6.30 -10.92 -0.99
C ASN A 106 5.16 -10.27 -1.80
N PRO A 107 5.22 -10.32 -3.14
CA PRO A 107 4.18 -9.76 -4.00
C PRO A 107 2.80 -10.41 -3.80
N ALA A 108 2.75 -11.66 -3.35
CA ALA A 108 1.48 -12.34 -3.07
C ALA A 108 0.69 -11.63 -1.96
N VAL A 109 1.37 -11.05 -0.95
CA VAL A 109 0.73 -10.29 0.13
C VAL A 109 0.17 -8.96 -0.39
N GLU A 110 0.88 -8.27 -1.30
CA GLU A 110 0.37 -7.06 -1.96
C GLU A 110 -0.84 -7.38 -2.83
N ASN A 111 -0.78 -8.46 -3.62
CA ASN A 111 -1.88 -8.92 -4.45
C ASN A 111 -3.10 -9.27 -3.60
N GLN A 112 -2.91 -10.03 -2.51
CA GLN A 112 -3.98 -10.35 -1.57
C GLN A 112 -4.61 -9.10 -0.94
N ALA A 113 -3.82 -8.06 -0.68
CA ALA A 113 -4.34 -6.79 -0.19
C ALA A 113 -5.15 -6.07 -1.27
N THR A 114 -4.68 -6.05 -2.51
CA THR A 114 -5.38 -5.48 -3.66
C THR A 114 -6.69 -6.21 -3.95
N ASP A 115 -6.74 -7.53 -3.82
CA ASP A 115 -7.93 -8.37 -4.05
C ASP A 115 -9.10 -8.04 -3.12
N ARG A 116 -8.90 -7.20 -2.11
CA ARG A 116 -10.00 -6.72 -1.26
C ARG A 116 -10.90 -5.73 -1.95
N ALA A 117 -10.33 -4.94 -2.86
CA ALA A 117 -11.08 -4.05 -3.74
C ALA A 117 -11.57 -4.79 -5.00
N PHE A 118 -10.80 -5.79 -5.48
CA PHE A 118 -11.15 -6.65 -6.60
C PHE A 118 -12.00 -7.86 -6.15
N ARG A 119 -13.25 -7.64 -5.78
CA ARG A 119 -14.15 -8.73 -5.38
C ARG A 119 -15.48 -8.66 -6.10
N ILE A 120 -16.26 -9.74 -6.00
CA ILE A 120 -17.63 -9.77 -6.46
C ILE A 120 -18.40 -8.60 -5.85
N GLY A 121 -19.02 -7.79 -6.70
CA GLY A 121 -19.68 -6.53 -6.32
C GLY A 121 -18.89 -5.28 -6.67
N GLN A 122 -17.65 -5.38 -7.14
CA GLN A 122 -16.92 -4.25 -7.70
C GLN A 122 -17.43 -3.93 -9.12
N THR A 123 -17.95 -2.72 -9.28
CA THR A 123 -18.52 -2.24 -10.56
C THR A 123 -17.62 -1.23 -11.28
N ARG A 124 -16.56 -0.78 -10.62
CA ARG A 124 -15.64 0.25 -11.13
C ARG A 124 -14.26 -0.36 -11.43
N ALA A 125 -13.55 0.20 -12.40
CA ALA A 125 -12.16 -0.14 -12.63
C ALA A 125 -11.32 0.20 -11.40
N VAL A 126 -10.55 -0.75 -10.88
CA VAL A 126 -9.67 -0.54 -9.73
C VAL A 126 -8.30 -0.11 -10.20
N GLN A 127 -7.84 1.02 -9.69
CA GLN A 127 -6.50 1.56 -9.95
C GLN A 127 -5.59 1.22 -8.78
N VAL A 128 -4.44 0.62 -9.07
CA VAL A 128 -3.45 0.23 -8.06
C VAL A 128 -2.19 1.09 -8.21
N HIS A 129 -1.81 1.73 -7.10
CA HIS A 129 -0.65 2.60 -7.02
C HIS A 129 0.36 2.03 -6.03
N LYS A 130 1.59 1.83 -6.48
CA LYS A 130 2.69 1.36 -5.64
C LYS A 130 3.71 2.47 -5.48
N PHE A 131 3.98 2.87 -4.25
CA PHE A 131 4.97 3.90 -3.96
C PHE A 131 6.35 3.27 -3.79
N VAL A 132 7.29 3.78 -4.56
CA VAL A 132 8.71 3.39 -4.50
C VAL A 132 9.55 4.66 -4.38
N CYS A 133 10.46 4.68 -3.41
CA CYS A 133 11.44 5.77 -3.30
C CYS A 133 12.65 5.43 -4.18
N SER A 134 12.93 6.25 -5.17
CA SER A 134 14.12 6.10 -6.02
C SER A 134 15.41 6.25 -5.21
N GLY A 135 16.46 5.54 -5.61
CA GLY A 135 17.74 5.53 -4.91
C GLY A 135 17.74 4.79 -3.57
N THR A 136 16.66 4.12 -3.20
CA THR A 136 16.54 3.42 -1.90
C THR A 136 16.45 1.90 -2.07
N LEU A 137 16.47 1.21 -0.91
CA LEU A 137 16.21 -0.23 -0.85
C LEU A 137 14.86 -0.62 -1.47
N GLU A 138 13.83 0.23 -1.39
CA GLU A 138 12.53 -0.04 -1.99
C GLU A 138 12.61 -0.22 -3.51
N GLU A 139 13.40 0.59 -4.19
CA GLU A 139 13.59 0.49 -5.63
C GLU A 139 14.29 -0.82 -6.02
N ARG A 140 15.26 -1.26 -5.23
CA ARG A 140 15.94 -2.54 -5.46
C ARG A 140 15.02 -3.73 -5.23
N ILE A 141 14.21 -3.67 -4.17
CA ILE A 141 13.17 -4.68 -3.90
C ILE A 141 12.19 -4.73 -5.07
N ASP A 142 11.76 -3.58 -5.56
CA ASP A 142 10.81 -3.47 -6.65
C ASP A 142 11.35 -4.13 -7.92
N ARG A 143 12.56 -3.78 -8.35
CA ARG A 143 13.26 -4.40 -9.50
C ARG A 143 13.41 -5.90 -9.32
N MET A 144 13.74 -6.36 -8.12
CA MET A 144 13.92 -7.78 -7.84
C MET A 144 12.59 -8.54 -7.86
N ILE A 145 11.51 -7.93 -7.37
CA ILE A 145 10.16 -8.50 -7.47
C ILE A 145 9.76 -8.60 -8.94
N GLU A 146 9.99 -7.55 -9.73
CA GLU A 146 9.67 -7.54 -11.16
C GLU A 146 10.42 -8.62 -11.93
N SER A 147 11.74 -8.75 -11.72
CA SER A 147 12.55 -9.78 -12.36
C SER A 147 12.11 -11.21 -12.00
N LYS A 148 11.67 -11.42 -10.73
CA LYS A 148 11.15 -12.73 -10.29
C LYS A 148 9.73 -13.02 -10.75
N VAL A 149 8.88 -12.03 -10.87
CA VAL A 149 7.55 -12.19 -11.47
C VAL A 149 7.68 -12.59 -12.94
N GLU A 150 8.67 -12.06 -13.64
CA GLU A 150 8.99 -12.45 -15.03
C GLU A 150 9.52 -13.89 -15.12
N LEU A 151 10.40 -14.29 -14.19
CA LEU A 151 10.87 -15.67 -14.05
C LEU A 151 9.75 -16.62 -13.59
N ALA A 152 8.90 -16.22 -12.65
CA ALA A 152 7.82 -17.06 -12.13
C ALA A 152 6.65 -17.23 -13.11
N ARG A 153 6.48 -16.36 -14.08
CA ARG A 153 5.60 -16.60 -15.23
C ARG A 153 6.10 -17.78 -16.08
N ASN A 154 7.38 -18.08 -16.00
CA ASN A 154 8.02 -19.19 -16.73
C ASN A 154 8.21 -20.45 -15.87
N ILE A 155 8.05 -20.38 -14.54
CA ILE A 155 8.24 -21.51 -13.62
C ILE A 155 7.17 -21.46 -12.52
N VAL A 156 6.25 -22.39 -12.53
CA VAL A 156 5.20 -22.55 -11.54
C VAL A 156 5.81 -23.04 -10.21
N GLY A 157 5.81 -22.22 -9.21
CA GLY A 157 6.06 -22.59 -7.82
C GLY A 157 7.14 -21.74 -7.14
N SER A 158 6.73 -20.91 -6.21
CA SER A 158 7.63 -20.49 -5.13
C SER A 158 6.89 -19.76 -4.02
N GLY A 159 7.07 -20.25 -2.81
CA GLY A 159 6.61 -19.67 -1.57
C GLY A 159 7.55 -18.57 -1.03
N GLU A 160 7.35 -18.20 0.22
CA GLU A 160 7.95 -17.08 0.95
C GLU A 160 9.47 -17.13 1.18
N ASN A 161 10.17 -18.17 0.69
CA ASN A 161 11.55 -18.51 1.07
C ASN A 161 12.64 -17.79 0.25
N TRP A 162 12.31 -16.96 -0.70
CA TRP A 162 13.29 -16.36 -1.61
C TRP A 162 14.34 -15.46 -0.94
N LEU A 163 14.00 -14.81 0.19
CA LEU A 163 14.96 -14.01 0.96
C LEU A 163 16.04 -14.88 1.64
N THR A 164 15.68 -16.10 2.00
CA THR A 164 16.61 -17.07 2.58
C THR A 164 17.43 -17.80 1.52
N GLU A 165 17.05 -17.68 0.26
CA GLU A 165 17.76 -18.25 -0.90
C GLU A 165 18.78 -17.27 -1.51
N LEU A 166 18.79 -16.00 -1.09
CA LEU A 166 19.81 -15.03 -1.49
C LEU A 166 21.17 -15.41 -0.88
N ASP A 167 22.18 -15.46 -1.74
CA ASP A 167 23.54 -15.61 -1.26
C ASP A 167 24.05 -14.34 -0.56
N THR A 168 25.20 -14.44 0.11
CA THR A 168 25.77 -13.34 0.90
C THR A 168 26.15 -12.13 0.02
N ASP A 169 26.50 -12.36 -1.24
CA ASP A 169 26.88 -11.28 -2.17
C ASP A 169 25.65 -10.59 -2.75
N GLU A 170 24.60 -11.33 -3.03
CA GLU A 170 23.29 -10.79 -3.41
C GLU A 170 22.69 -9.94 -2.28
N LEU A 171 22.75 -10.42 -1.02
CA LEU A 171 22.34 -9.67 0.17
C LEU A 171 23.19 -8.41 0.36
N ARG A 172 24.51 -8.50 0.18
CA ARG A 172 25.43 -7.37 0.28
C ARG A 172 25.12 -6.33 -0.80
N ASN A 173 24.93 -6.76 -2.04
CA ASN A 173 24.56 -5.88 -3.15
C ASN A 173 23.19 -5.20 -2.93
N LEU A 174 22.24 -5.91 -2.31
CA LEU A 174 20.94 -5.37 -1.94
C LEU A 174 21.06 -4.26 -0.89
N LEU A 175 21.95 -4.42 0.08
CA LEU A 175 22.12 -3.51 1.22
C LEU A 175 23.15 -2.39 0.96
N THR A 176 23.99 -2.54 -0.07
CA THR A 176 25.00 -1.51 -0.38
C THR A 176 24.34 -0.27 -0.96
N PHE A 177 24.38 0.82 -0.22
CA PHE A 177 23.89 2.12 -0.67
C PHE A 177 24.89 2.69 -1.70
N ARG A 178 24.53 2.76 -2.97
CA ARG A 178 25.26 3.54 -3.97
C ARG A 178 24.74 4.97 -3.88
N GLY A 179 25.38 5.77 -3.03
CA GLY A 179 25.22 7.23 -3.08
C GLY A 179 25.89 7.77 -4.34
N GLY A 180 25.11 8.03 -5.37
CA GLY A 180 25.65 8.56 -6.60
C GLY A 180 24.68 8.38 -7.75
N ASP A 181 23.62 9.17 -7.77
CA ASP A 181 22.91 9.62 -8.98
C ASP A 181 21.90 10.71 -8.58
N PHE A 182 22.36 11.66 -7.79
CA PHE A 182 21.74 12.98 -7.81
C PHE A 182 22.48 13.74 -8.91
N GLY A 183 22.00 13.61 -10.15
CA GLY A 183 22.45 14.43 -11.23
C GLY A 183 22.26 15.88 -10.85
N ASP A 184 23.37 16.62 -10.79
CA ASP A 184 23.39 18.07 -10.87
C ASP A 184 22.80 18.43 -12.25
N GLU A 185 21.51 18.76 -12.30
CA GLU A 185 20.95 19.54 -13.40
C GLU A 185 21.02 21.02 -12.97
N GLU A 186 21.96 21.74 -13.61
CA GLU A 186 22.02 23.19 -13.65
C GLU A 186 20.77 23.82 -14.30
#